data_e161560a85c017d1eaa1d24f6376747f
#
_entry.id   e161560a85c017d1eaa1d24f6376747f
#
_cell.length_a   1.000
_cell.length_b   1.000
_cell.length_c   1.000
_cell.angle_alpha   90.00
_cell.angle_beta   90.00
_cell.angle_gamma   90.00
#
_symmetry.space_group_name_H-M   'P 1'
#
loop_
_entity.id
_entity.type
_entity.pdbx_description
1 polymer ?
#
loop_
_entity_poly.entity_id
_entity_poly.type
_entity_poly.pdbx_seq_one_letter_code
_entity_poly.pdbx_strand_id
1 'polypeptide(L)' 'MTTKELLKYSKEYAVSITTEQAEQIVPLLKGQNVNIYDTGERLELLKKIAKVTSPATAQQINTLFQQLLK' A
#
# COMPACT_ATOMS: atom_id res chain seq x y z
N MET A 1 4.23 -8.96 3.96
CA MET A 1 3.83 -7.88 4.88
C MET A 1 2.51 -8.21 5.55
N THR A 2 2.42 -8.03 6.85
CA THR A 2 1.19 -8.25 7.62
C THR A 2 0.47 -6.92 7.83
N THR A 3 -0.80 -7.00 8.28
CA THR A 3 -1.57 -5.80 8.61
C THR A 3 -0.86 -4.96 9.67
N LYS A 4 -0.29 -5.60 10.68
CA LYS A 4 0.45 -4.89 11.74
C LYS A 4 1.67 -4.16 11.18
N GLU A 5 2.42 -4.81 10.28
CA GLU A 5 3.59 -4.19 9.67
C GLU A 5 3.18 -2.99 8.82
N LEU A 6 2.12 -3.13 8.03
CA LEU A 6 1.64 -2.03 7.21
C LEU A 6 1.22 -0.84 8.07
N LEU A 7 0.50 -1.09 9.16
CA LEU A 7 0.09 -0.03 10.08
C LEU A 7 1.29 0.61 10.76
N LYS A 8 2.29 -0.18 11.12
CA LYS A 8 3.53 0.33 11.72
C LYS A 8 4.24 1.29 10.77
N TYR A 9 4.43 0.86 9.53
CA TYR A 9 5.09 1.69 8.52
C TYR A 9 4.29 2.96 8.22
N SER A 10 2.96 2.85 8.18
CA SER A 10 2.13 4.02 7.93
C SER A 10 2.30 5.07 9.03
N LYS A 11 2.43 4.64 10.28
CA LYS A 11 2.69 5.56 11.38
C LYS A 11 4.09 6.19 11.27
N GLU A 12 5.09 5.40 10.90
CA GLU A 12 6.47 5.89 10.78
C GLU A 12 6.60 6.95 9.70
N TYR A 13 5.87 6.81 8.61
CA TYR A 13 5.98 7.71 7.46
C TYR A 13 4.81 8.69 7.37
N ALA A 14 4.03 8.83 8.45
CA ALA A 14 2.90 9.76 8.52
C ALA A 14 1.85 9.51 7.43
N VAL A 15 1.64 8.24 7.08
CA VAL A 15 0.60 7.81 6.16
C VAL A 15 -0.64 7.46 6.96
N SER A 16 -1.77 8.10 6.64
CA SER A 16 -3.00 7.95 7.41
C SER A 16 -3.92 6.92 6.76
N ILE A 17 -3.90 5.68 7.28
CA ILE A 17 -4.82 4.64 6.85
C ILE A 17 -5.47 3.99 8.07
N THR A 18 -6.68 3.44 7.86
CA THR A 18 -7.38 2.73 8.93
C THR A 18 -6.99 1.26 8.94
N THR A 19 -7.31 0.56 10.04
CA THR A 19 -7.10 -0.88 10.13
C THR A 19 -7.88 -1.62 9.04
N GLU A 20 -9.11 -1.19 8.76
CA GLU A 20 -9.92 -1.80 7.70
C GLU A 20 -9.25 -1.66 6.34
N GLN A 21 -8.74 -0.48 6.04
CA GLN A 21 -8.02 -0.25 4.78
C GLN A 21 -6.78 -1.12 4.69
N ALA A 22 -6.02 -1.23 5.77
CA ALA A 22 -4.84 -2.10 5.80
C ALA A 22 -5.23 -3.56 5.57
N GLU A 23 -6.32 -4.02 6.16
CA GLU A 23 -6.80 -5.39 5.98
C GLU A 23 -7.22 -5.66 4.54
N GLN A 24 -7.72 -4.66 3.82
CA GLN A 24 -8.07 -4.78 2.42
C GLN A 24 -6.85 -4.72 1.50
N ILE A 25 -5.84 -3.96 1.89
CA ILE A 25 -4.63 -3.77 1.08
C ILE A 25 -3.69 -4.98 1.18
N VAL A 26 -3.52 -5.54 2.37
CA VAL A 26 -2.57 -6.63 2.60
C VAL A 26 -2.81 -7.85 1.69
N PRO A 27 -4.05 -8.32 1.48
CA PRO A 27 -4.29 -9.43 0.54
C PRO A 27 -3.86 -9.11 -0.89
N LEU A 28 -3.98 -7.87 -1.30
CA LEU A 28 -3.53 -7.45 -2.64
C LEU A 28 -2.01 -7.54 -2.76
N LEU A 29 -1.29 -7.26 -1.69
CA LEU A 29 0.16 -7.38 -1.66
C LEU A 29 0.61 -8.83 -1.67
N LYS A 30 -0.10 -9.70 -0.96
CA LYS A 30 0.26 -11.11 -0.83
C LYS A 30 -0.17 -11.95 -2.03
N GLY A 31 -1.34 -11.65 -2.60
CA GLY A 31 -1.97 -12.48 -3.62
C GLY A 31 -1.36 -12.38 -5.00
N GLN A 32 -0.50 -11.42 -5.21
CA GLN A 32 0.11 -11.18 -6.51
C GLN A 32 1.59 -10.90 -6.28
N ASN A 33 2.47 -11.69 -6.85
CA ASN A 33 3.91 -11.48 -6.76
C ASN A 33 4.29 -10.12 -7.37
N VAL A 34 3.76 -9.05 -6.78
CA VAL A 34 3.98 -7.70 -7.28
C VAL A 34 5.37 -7.25 -6.89
N ASN A 35 6.16 -6.87 -7.87
CA ASN A 35 7.44 -6.25 -7.64
C ASN A 35 7.24 -4.74 -7.49
N ILE A 36 7.26 -4.25 -6.26
CA ILE A 36 7.04 -2.83 -6.00
C ILE A 36 8.18 -1.95 -6.53
N TYR A 37 9.33 -2.56 -6.87
CA TYR A 37 10.42 -1.85 -7.53
C TYR A 37 10.12 -1.58 -9.00
N ASP A 38 9.21 -2.34 -9.60
CA ASP A 38 8.77 -2.11 -10.98
C ASP A 38 7.64 -1.09 -10.98
N THR A 39 7.86 0.02 -11.68
CA THR A 39 6.89 1.13 -11.72
C THR A 39 5.55 0.68 -12.29
N GLY A 40 5.55 -0.13 -13.35
CA GLY A 40 4.31 -0.61 -13.97
C GLY A 40 3.50 -1.48 -13.04
N GLU A 41 4.14 -2.45 -12.39
CA GLU A 41 3.47 -3.34 -11.44
C GLU A 41 2.96 -2.56 -10.22
N ARG A 42 3.76 -1.62 -9.73
CA ARG A 42 3.36 -0.77 -8.61
C ARG A 42 2.14 0.07 -8.94
N LEU A 43 2.10 0.67 -10.12
CA LEU A 43 0.96 1.47 -10.57
C LEU A 43 -0.30 0.64 -10.68
N GLU A 44 -0.19 -0.58 -11.20
CA GLU A 44 -1.33 -1.51 -11.27
C GLU A 44 -1.86 -1.85 -9.89
N LEU A 45 -0.95 -2.11 -8.94
CA LEU A 45 -1.33 -2.38 -7.56
C LEU A 45 -2.04 -1.17 -6.94
N LEU A 46 -1.52 0.03 -7.19
CA LEU A 46 -2.13 1.26 -6.67
C LEU A 46 -3.53 1.49 -7.23
N LYS A 47 -3.77 1.14 -8.49
CA LYS A 47 -5.12 1.20 -9.07
C LYS A 47 -6.08 0.28 -8.34
N LYS A 48 -5.64 -0.93 -8.00
CA LYS A 48 -6.46 -1.87 -7.24
C LYS A 48 -6.74 -1.36 -5.84
N ILE A 49 -5.72 -0.80 -5.18
CA ILE A 49 -5.88 -0.19 -3.86
C ILE A 49 -6.90 0.95 -3.92
N ALA A 50 -6.83 1.78 -4.94
CA ALA A 50 -7.78 2.87 -5.11
C ALA A 50 -9.22 2.38 -5.29
N LYS A 51 -9.40 1.22 -5.92
CA LYS A 51 -10.74 0.63 -6.08
C LYS A 51 -11.33 0.13 -4.77
N VAL A 52 -10.50 -0.46 -3.91
CA VAL A 52 -11.00 -1.03 -2.64
C VAL A 52 -11.03 0.00 -1.51
N THR A 53 -10.33 1.10 -1.66
CA THR A 53 -10.29 2.18 -0.68
C THR A 53 -10.69 3.50 -1.35
N SER A 54 -9.71 4.33 -1.69
CA SER A 54 -9.95 5.59 -2.39
C SER A 54 -8.67 6.02 -3.10
N PRO A 55 -8.77 6.90 -4.11
CA PRO A 55 -7.57 7.44 -4.75
C PRO A 55 -6.63 8.16 -3.77
N ALA A 56 -7.19 8.85 -2.78
CA ALA A 56 -6.37 9.52 -1.76
C ALA A 56 -5.55 8.51 -0.96
N THR A 57 -6.18 7.39 -0.56
CA THR A 57 -5.48 6.32 0.16
C THR A 57 -4.39 5.69 -0.72
N ALA A 58 -4.68 5.47 -1.99
CA ALA A 58 -3.68 4.92 -2.93
C ALA A 58 -2.47 5.84 -3.04
N GLN A 59 -2.68 7.15 -3.09
CA GLN A 59 -1.57 8.10 -3.11
C GLN A 59 -0.72 8.02 -1.86
N GLN A 60 -1.34 7.87 -0.69
CA GLN A 60 -0.62 7.72 0.56
C GLN A 60 0.19 6.43 0.59
N ILE A 61 -0.39 5.34 0.09
CA ILE A 61 0.33 4.08 -0.02
C ILE A 61 1.51 4.19 -0.99
N ASN A 62 1.33 4.91 -2.10
CA ASN A 62 2.43 5.16 -3.03
C ASN A 62 3.59 5.90 -2.33
N THR A 63 3.27 6.91 -1.53
CA THR A 63 4.28 7.63 -0.74
C THR A 63 5.01 6.66 0.20
N LEU A 64 4.27 5.78 0.86
CA LEU A 64 4.84 4.76 1.73
C LEU A 64 5.81 3.86 0.98
N PHE A 65 5.41 3.37 -0.20
CA PHE A 65 6.27 2.53 -1.02
C PHE A 65 7.54 3.26 -1.44
N GLN A 66 7.44 4.52 -1.81
CA GLN A 66 8.60 5.33 -2.17
C GLN A 66 9.59 5.45 -1.02
N GLN A 67 9.09 5.59 0.20
CA GLN A 67 9.95 5.64 1.39
C GLN A 67 10.63 4.28 1.66
N LEU A 68 9.89 3.19 1.46
CA LEU A 68 10.43 1.86 1.66
C LEU A 68 11.50 1.49 0.61
N LEU A 69 11.44 2.11 -0.56
CA LEU A 69 12.37 1.84 -1.66
C LEU A 69 13.69 2.64 -1.58
N LYS A 70 13.79 3.55 -0.66
CA LYS A 70 15.02 4.34 -0.48
C LYS A 70 16.13 3.57 0.19
#